data_710b5f7686e5327d27f7c0aa415f9b75
#
_entry.id   710b5f7686e5327d27f7c0aa415f9b75
#
_cell.length_a   1.000
_cell.length_b   1.000
_cell.length_c   1.000
_cell.angle_alpha   90.00
_cell.angle_beta   90.00
_cell.angle_gamma   90.00
#
_symmetry.space_group_name_H-M   'P 1'
#
loop_
_entity.id
_entity.type
_entity.pdbx_description
1 polymer ?
#
loop_
_entity_poly.entity_id
_entity_poly.type
_entity_poly.pdbx_seq_one_letter_code
_entity_poly.pdbx_strand_id
1 'polypeptide(L)'
;MKIDFENIDIYHNEADKKVHEYIYNFSLKDLVNLKLHNFISKLDVISIDSLYDRVIREVEYPLIKLTLEKVKYNQIKASKLLGINRNTLRKKIRELNIPME
;
A
#
# COMPACT_ATOMS: atom_id res chain seq x y z
N MET A 1 -11.40 -6.20 4.24
CA MET A 1 -10.38 -5.93 5.25
C MET A 1 -10.49 -4.49 5.71
N LYS A 2 -10.58 -4.28 6.99
CA LYS A 2 -10.57 -2.94 7.59
C LYS A 2 -9.18 -2.63 8.13
N ILE A 3 -8.78 -1.38 7.98
CA ILE A 3 -7.50 -0.91 8.51
C ILE A 3 -7.74 -0.35 9.91
N ASP A 4 -6.95 -0.82 10.88
CA ASP A 4 -7.06 -0.36 12.26
C ASP A 4 -6.17 0.86 12.47
N PHE A 5 -6.78 2.02 12.65
CA PHE A 5 -6.09 3.28 12.90
C PHE A 5 -6.00 3.64 14.39
N GLU A 6 -6.61 2.85 15.28
CA GLU A 6 -6.63 3.17 16.71
C GLU A 6 -5.23 3.16 17.34
N ASN A 7 -4.34 2.33 16.82
CA ASN A 7 -2.98 2.19 17.31
C ASN A 7 -1.97 3.08 16.56
N ILE A 8 -2.45 3.95 15.70
CA ILE A 8 -1.60 4.85 14.93
C ILE A 8 -1.69 6.25 15.53
N ASP A 9 -0.61 6.67 16.20
CA ASP A 9 -0.53 8.01 16.80
C ASP A 9 0.03 9.01 15.79
N ILE A 10 -0.75 9.27 14.73
CA ILE A 10 -0.36 10.15 13.64
C ILE A 10 -1.29 11.37 13.53
N TYR A 11 -2.16 11.57 14.50
CA TYR A 11 -3.11 12.66 14.46
C TYR A 11 -2.47 13.96 14.94
N HIS A 12 -2.55 15.00 14.11
CA HIS A 12 -2.05 16.32 14.44
C HIS A 12 -3.08 17.18 15.18
N ASN A 13 -4.37 16.87 15.01
CA ASN A 13 -5.46 17.61 15.65
C ASN A 13 -6.76 16.80 15.59
N GLU A 14 -7.84 17.34 16.19
CA GLU A 14 -9.15 16.66 16.22
C GLU A 14 -9.78 16.51 14.84
N ALA A 15 -9.57 17.47 13.93
CA ALA A 15 -10.09 17.38 12.57
C ALA A 15 -9.43 16.20 11.83
N ASP A 16 -8.12 16.06 11.97
CA ASP A 16 -7.35 14.92 11.42
C ASP A 16 -7.91 13.60 11.96
N LYS A 17 -8.11 13.53 13.27
CA LYS A 17 -8.63 12.34 13.91
C LYS A 17 -10.01 11.96 13.37
N LYS A 18 -10.91 12.94 13.18
CA LYS A 18 -12.23 12.69 12.63
C LYS A 18 -12.19 12.17 11.21
N VAL A 19 -11.30 12.71 10.38
CA VAL A 19 -11.11 12.23 9.01
C VAL A 19 -10.63 10.79 9.03
N HIS A 20 -9.66 10.45 9.88
CA HIS A 20 -9.15 9.10 10.01
C HIS A 20 -10.21 8.12 10.52
N GLU A 21 -11.02 8.53 11.49
CA GLU A 21 -12.13 7.72 12.00
C GLU A 21 -13.16 7.44 10.90
N TYR A 22 -13.45 8.42 10.06
CA TYR A 22 -14.34 8.26 8.92
C TYR A 22 -13.78 7.23 7.94
N ILE A 23 -12.50 7.36 7.58
CA ILE A 23 -11.82 6.46 6.65
C ILE A 23 -11.71 5.05 7.23
N TYR A 24 -11.55 4.93 8.55
CA TYR A 24 -11.44 3.64 9.25
C TYR A 24 -12.63 2.72 8.98
N ASN A 25 -13.81 3.28 8.76
CA ASN A 25 -15.01 2.49 8.50
C ASN A 25 -15.08 1.93 7.09
N PHE A 26 -14.16 2.33 6.21
CA PHE A 26 -14.08 1.79 4.85
C PHE A 26 -13.17 0.56 4.82
N SER A 27 -13.53 -0.40 3.97
CA SER A 27 -12.62 -1.51 3.67
C SER A 27 -11.48 -1.02 2.80
N LEU A 28 -10.41 -1.82 2.69
CA LEU A 28 -9.33 -1.52 1.76
C LEU A 28 -9.87 -1.39 0.33
N LYS A 29 -10.79 -2.28 -0.06
CA LYS A 29 -11.44 -2.22 -1.37
C LYS A 29 -12.13 -0.88 -1.59
N ASP A 30 -12.84 -0.37 -0.58
CA ASP A 30 -13.55 0.90 -0.68
C ASP A 30 -12.58 2.07 -0.86
N LEU A 31 -11.48 2.07 -0.12
CA LEU A 31 -10.46 3.12 -0.24
C LEU A 31 -9.77 3.08 -1.60
N VAL A 32 -9.44 1.89 -2.07
CA VAL A 32 -8.83 1.70 -3.40
C VAL A 32 -9.79 2.16 -4.49
N ASN A 33 -11.08 1.78 -4.37
CA ASN A 33 -12.10 2.19 -5.33
C ASN A 33 -12.21 3.72 -5.41
N LEU A 34 -12.22 4.38 -4.27
CA LEU A 34 -12.30 5.84 -4.20
C LEU A 34 -11.09 6.49 -4.88
N LYS A 35 -9.89 6.02 -4.55
CA LYS A 35 -8.65 6.54 -5.14
C LYS A 35 -8.55 6.27 -6.63
N LEU A 36 -8.89 5.05 -7.07
CA LEU A 36 -8.82 4.68 -8.48
C LEU A 36 -9.85 5.44 -9.30
N HIS A 37 -11.06 5.64 -8.78
CA HIS A 37 -12.10 6.40 -9.48
C HIS A 37 -11.57 7.80 -9.81
N ASN A 38 -11.01 8.48 -8.82
CA ASN A 38 -10.47 9.82 -9.00
C ASN A 38 -9.27 9.83 -9.97
N PHE A 39 -8.39 8.84 -9.85
CA PHE A 39 -7.21 8.73 -10.70
C PHE A 39 -7.60 8.46 -12.16
N ILE A 40 -8.45 7.46 -12.38
CA ILE A 40 -8.84 7.04 -13.74
C ILE A 40 -9.65 8.14 -14.44
N SER A 41 -10.49 8.85 -13.72
CA SER A 41 -11.29 9.93 -14.31
C SER A 41 -10.45 11.08 -14.86
N LYS A 42 -9.22 11.23 -14.39
CA LYS A 42 -8.29 12.29 -14.83
C LYS A 42 -7.28 11.82 -15.88
N LEU A 43 -7.33 10.55 -16.27
CA LEU A 43 -6.36 10.03 -17.24
C LEU A 43 -6.65 10.50 -18.64
N ASP A 44 -5.57 10.81 -19.36
CA ASP A 44 -5.60 10.96 -20.81
C ASP A 44 -5.36 9.57 -21.41
N VAL A 45 -6.40 8.97 -21.95
CA VAL A 45 -6.39 7.59 -22.46
C VAL A 45 -5.36 7.41 -23.58
N ILE A 46 -5.01 8.47 -24.29
CA ILE A 46 -4.08 8.40 -25.41
C ILE A 46 -2.61 8.29 -24.94
N SER A 47 -2.30 8.85 -23.79
CA SER A 47 -0.92 8.98 -23.33
C SER A 47 -0.48 7.90 -22.34
N ILE A 48 -1.39 7.00 -21.92
CA ILE A 48 -1.07 6.01 -20.89
C ILE A 48 -1.28 4.59 -21.39
N ASP A 49 -0.20 3.81 -21.29
CA ASP A 49 -0.25 2.35 -21.42
C ASP A 49 0.18 1.73 -20.08
N SER A 50 0.03 0.43 -19.97
CA SER A 50 0.46 -0.33 -18.78
C SER A 50 -0.16 0.17 -17.47
N LEU A 51 -1.41 0.61 -17.51
CA LEU A 51 -2.13 1.10 -16.32
C LEU A 51 -2.14 0.03 -15.21
N TYR A 52 -2.35 -1.22 -15.57
CA TYR A 52 -2.35 -2.32 -14.60
C TYR A 52 -1.03 -2.38 -13.82
N ASP A 53 0.09 -2.37 -14.52
CA ASP A 53 1.41 -2.44 -13.88
C ASP A 53 1.67 -1.24 -12.98
N ARG A 54 1.24 -0.06 -13.41
CA ARG A 54 1.41 1.16 -12.62
C ARG A 54 0.64 1.10 -11.31
N VAL A 55 -0.61 0.68 -11.38
CA VAL A 55 -1.46 0.57 -10.19
C VAL A 55 -0.92 -0.51 -9.24
N ILE A 56 -0.52 -1.66 -9.78
CA ILE A 56 0.02 -2.75 -8.97
C ILE A 56 1.30 -2.30 -8.25
N ARG A 57 2.17 -1.57 -8.91
CA ARG A 57 3.39 -1.04 -8.26
C ARG A 57 3.09 -0.08 -7.13
N GLU A 58 2.08 0.77 -7.30
CA GLU A 58 1.67 1.71 -6.27
C GLU A 58 1.16 1.01 -5.02
N VAL A 59 0.53 -0.16 -5.17
CA VAL A 59 0.05 -0.96 -4.06
C VAL A 59 1.17 -1.84 -3.49
N GLU A 60 1.98 -2.43 -4.35
CA GLU A 60 3.08 -3.31 -3.92
C GLU A 60 4.10 -2.60 -3.04
N TYR A 61 4.44 -1.36 -3.38
CA TYR A 61 5.45 -0.62 -2.63
C TYR A 61 5.10 -0.50 -1.13
N PRO A 62 3.99 0.09 -0.74
CA PRO A 62 3.65 0.18 0.67
C PRO A 62 3.39 -1.19 1.31
N LEU A 63 2.80 -2.12 0.57
CA LEU A 63 2.52 -3.45 1.08
C LEU A 63 3.81 -4.16 1.51
N ILE A 64 4.80 -4.18 0.64
CA ILE A 64 6.08 -4.84 0.92
C ILE A 64 6.87 -4.05 1.96
N LYS A 65 6.94 -2.74 1.82
CA LYS A 65 7.67 -1.87 2.76
C LYS A 65 7.18 -2.06 4.19
N LEU A 66 5.87 -1.95 4.39
CA LEU A 66 5.28 -2.08 5.72
C LEU A 66 5.43 -3.49 6.30
N THR A 67 5.35 -4.50 5.44
CA THR A 67 5.57 -5.88 5.86
C THR A 67 7.02 -6.09 6.33
N LEU A 68 7.98 -5.57 5.57
CA LEU A 68 9.40 -5.66 5.95
C LEU A 68 9.67 -4.95 7.27
N GLU A 69 9.12 -3.77 7.46
CA GLU A 69 9.26 -3.04 8.72
C GLU A 69 8.71 -3.85 9.89
N LYS A 70 7.53 -4.45 9.72
CA LYS A 70 6.88 -5.25 10.76
C LYS A 70 7.72 -6.45 11.19
N VAL A 71 8.41 -7.08 10.27
CA VAL A 71 9.27 -8.25 10.57
C VAL A 71 10.75 -7.87 10.70
N LYS A 72 11.04 -6.60 10.88
CA LYS A 72 12.40 -6.07 11.06
C LYS A 72 13.35 -6.50 9.95
N TYR A 73 12.84 -6.41 8.72
CA TYR A 73 13.58 -6.70 7.47
C TYR A 73 14.03 -8.15 7.31
N ASN A 74 13.40 -9.06 8.05
CA ASN A 74 13.63 -10.49 7.87
C ASN A 74 12.88 -10.97 6.64
N GLN A 75 13.60 -11.19 5.54
CA GLN A 75 12.99 -11.51 4.25
C GLN A 75 12.28 -12.87 4.25
N ILE A 76 12.75 -13.83 5.03
CA ILE A 76 12.09 -15.13 5.14
C ILE A 76 10.70 -14.95 5.78
N LYS A 77 10.64 -14.23 6.89
CA LYS A 77 9.37 -13.95 7.56
C LYS A 77 8.44 -13.12 6.69
N ALA A 78 8.98 -12.11 5.99
CA ALA A 78 8.21 -11.27 5.09
C ALA A 78 7.60 -12.07 3.95
N SER A 79 8.36 -12.96 3.32
CA SER A 79 7.87 -13.78 2.23
C SER A 79 6.74 -14.71 2.69
N LYS A 80 6.85 -15.27 3.89
CA LYS A 80 5.79 -16.10 4.46
C LYS A 80 4.54 -15.29 4.75
N LEU A 81 4.70 -14.12 5.35
CA LEU A 81 3.57 -13.25 5.67
C LEU A 81 2.85 -12.78 4.41
N LEU A 82 3.61 -12.43 3.36
CA LEU A 82 3.05 -11.98 2.08
C LEU A 82 2.52 -13.14 1.23
N GLY A 83 2.96 -14.36 1.51
CA GLY A 83 2.56 -15.52 0.71
C GLY A 83 3.21 -15.57 -0.66
N ILE A 84 4.40 -15.03 -0.82
CA ILE A 84 5.15 -15.05 -2.07
C ILE A 84 6.51 -15.71 -1.88
N ASN A 85 7.09 -16.19 -2.97
CA ASN A 85 8.41 -16.79 -2.95
C ASN A 85 9.47 -15.76 -2.56
N ARG A 86 10.49 -16.20 -1.79
CA ARG A 86 11.56 -15.31 -1.35
C ARG A 86 12.32 -14.66 -2.52
N ASN A 87 12.54 -15.41 -3.59
CA ASN A 87 13.22 -14.85 -4.77
C ASN A 87 12.36 -13.78 -5.44
N THR A 88 11.03 -13.99 -5.49
CA THR A 88 10.09 -13.01 -5.99
C THR A 88 10.11 -11.75 -5.13
N LEU A 89 10.14 -11.92 -3.80
CA LEU A 89 10.22 -10.79 -2.88
C LEU A 89 11.50 -9.97 -3.10
N ARG A 90 12.64 -10.65 -3.21
CA ARG A 90 13.93 -10.00 -3.46
C ARG A 90 13.94 -9.20 -4.75
N LYS A 91 13.36 -9.77 -5.80
CA LYS A 91 13.23 -9.10 -7.10
C LYS A 91 12.39 -7.83 -6.97
N LYS A 92 11.25 -7.91 -6.28
CA LYS A 92 10.36 -6.78 -6.08
C LYS A 92 11.01 -5.67 -5.23
N ILE A 93 11.74 -6.04 -4.22
CA ILE A 93 12.48 -5.07 -3.40
C ILE A 93 13.43 -4.26 -4.27
N ARG A 94 14.15 -4.92 -5.18
CA ARG A 94 15.07 -4.25 -6.11
C ARG A 94 14.33 -3.37 -7.10
N GLU A 95 13.33 -3.93 -7.78
CA GLU A 95 12.60 -3.22 -8.83
C GLU A 95 11.84 -2.01 -8.30
N LEU A 96 11.32 -2.10 -7.08
CA LEU A 96 10.57 -1.02 -6.46
C LEU A 96 11.44 -0.06 -5.64
N ASN A 97 12.75 -0.34 -5.55
CA ASN A 97 13.69 0.45 -4.76
C ASN A 97 13.25 0.63 -3.30
N ILE A 98 12.81 -0.47 -2.68
CA ILE A 98 12.35 -0.42 -1.30
C ILE A 98 13.57 -0.39 -0.37
N PRO A 99 13.65 0.59 0.54
CA PRO A 99 14.76 0.65 1.49
C PRO A 99 14.71 -0.51 2.47
N MET A 100 15.86 -1.08 2.80
CA MET A 100 15.97 -2.24 3.71
C MET A 100 16.34 -1.86 5.14
N GLU A 101 16.27 -0.58 5.44
CA GLU A 101 16.48 -0.09 6.80
C GLU A 101 15.59 1.11 7.08
#